data_7ade5aa9419124625f244a8d94bb83cd
#
_entry.id   7ade5aa9419124625f244a8d94bb83cd
#
_cell.length_a   1.000
_cell.length_b   1.000
_cell.length_c   1.000
_cell.angle_alpha   90.00
_cell.angle_beta   90.00
_cell.angle_gamma   90.00
#
_symmetry.space_group_name_H-M   'P 1'
#
loop_
_entity.id
_entity.type
_entity.pdbx_description
1 polymer ?
#
loop_
_entity_poly.entity_id
_entity_poly.type
_entity_poly.pdbx_seq_one_letter_code
_entity_poly.pdbx_strand_id
1 'polypeptide(L)'
;MGSSNKYCNSLTEYSRFLTREVNIGDLKMGGLNPIRVQSMTTTDTMDTMATVEQSIRMIKAGCELVRITAPSMNEAKNLEVIKKELVARGYHTPICADIHFTPNAAEFAARVIEKVRVNPGNYADKKKFETIDYTDSAYESELERIRNRFTPLVKICKEYGTAMRIGTNHGSLSDRILSRYGDTPLGMVESALEFLRICEDNDYFNIVISMKASNTQVMVQAYRLLVAKMIETNRNYPLHLGVTEAGDGEDGRIKSAVGIGTLLEDGLGDTIRVSLTEEPEYEIPVAKLLAERYSERKGHKAIKEITTNLPYDPFEFNRNVTKEIINIGNHNVPRVIADYSMKPEVTAASLFGVGYNYSVPLDKWNLTDMAVDYLFLGDN
;
A
#
# COMPACT_ATOMS: atom_id res chain seq x y z
N MET A 1 -21.59 -9.19 -20.95
CA MET A 1 -22.79 -9.38 -20.14
C MET A 1 -22.38 -9.35 -18.69
N GLY A 2 -22.72 -8.29 -17.99
CA GLY A 2 -22.05 -7.86 -16.81
C GLY A 2 -22.21 -8.82 -15.64
N SER A 3 -21.14 -9.46 -15.26
CA SER A 3 -20.90 -9.73 -13.86
C SER A 3 -20.74 -8.35 -13.22
N SER A 4 -21.61 -8.01 -12.31
CA SER A 4 -21.48 -6.81 -11.49
C SER A 4 -20.11 -6.88 -10.83
N ASN A 5 -19.16 -6.09 -11.30
CA ASN A 5 -17.83 -5.97 -10.71
C ASN A 5 -17.94 -5.28 -9.34
N LYS A 6 -18.68 -5.93 -8.44
CA LYS A 6 -18.95 -5.41 -7.10
C LYS A 6 -17.68 -5.49 -6.27
N TYR A 7 -17.09 -4.36 -5.95
CA TYR A 7 -15.89 -4.26 -5.11
C TYR A 7 -16.13 -3.58 -3.75
N CYS A 8 -17.35 -3.10 -3.50
CA CYS A 8 -17.75 -2.49 -2.24
C CYS A 8 -19.22 -2.80 -1.93
N ASN A 9 -19.69 -2.51 -0.74
CA ASN A 9 -21.08 -2.76 -0.36
C ASN A 9 -22.06 -1.83 -1.07
N SER A 10 -21.72 -0.55 -1.22
CA SER A 10 -22.55 0.47 -1.84
C SER A 10 -21.69 1.53 -2.50
N LEU A 11 -22.14 2.08 -3.64
CA LEU A 11 -21.55 3.23 -4.32
C LEU A 11 -22.24 4.55 -3.94
N THR A 12 -23.34 4.48 -3.20
CA THR A 12 -24.21 5.62 -2.94
C THR A 12 -24.27 6.04 -1.47
N GLU A 13 -23.85 5.15 -0.58
CA GLU A 13 -23.73 5.42 0.85
C GLU A 13 -22.52 4.70 1.44
N TYR A 14 -21.92 5.28 2.48
CA TYR A 14 -20.80 4.66 3.15
C TYR A 14 -21.23 3.38 3.88
N SER A 15 -20.61 2.26 3.51
CA SER A 15 -20.83 0.96 4.14
C SER A 15 -19.56 0.17 4.17
N ARG A 16 -19.04 -0.10 5.36
CA ARG A 16 -17.79 -0.84 5.52
C ARG A 16 -17.94 -2.29 5.06
N PHE A 17 -17.04 -2.76 4.21
CA PHE A 17 -16.92 -4.16 3.83
C PHE A 17 -16.53 -4.98 5.07
N LEU A 18 -17.39 -5.91 5.47
CA LEU A 18 -17.21 -6.69 6.69
C LEU A 18 -16.22 -7.83 6.45
N THR A 19 -14.99 -7.65 6.90
CA THR A 19 -13.95 -8.66 6.86
C THR A 19 -14.07 -9.62 8.05
N ARG A 20 -13.41 -10.77 8.00
CA ARG A 20 -13.25 -11.63 9.18
C ARG A 20 -12.38 -10.95 10.23
N GLU A 21 -12.58 -11.30 11.48
CA GLU A 21 -11.68 -10.90 12.56
C GLU A 21 -10.42 -11.74 12.53
N VAL A 22 -9.26 -11.11 12.69
CA VAL A 22 -7.95 -11.75 12.86
C VAL A 22 -7.31 -11.25 14.15
N ASN A 23 -6.57 -12.12 14.84
CA ASN A 23 -5.92 -11.82 16.10
C ASN A 23 -4.42 -11.65 15.88
N ILE A 24 -3.86 -10.55 16.38
CA ILE A 24 -2.43 -10.24 16.35
C ILE A 24 -2.00 -10.07 17.80
N GLY A 25 -1.70 -11.20 18.48
CA GLY A 25 -1.69 -11.22 19.93
C GLY A 25 -3.06 -10.80 20.48
N ASP A 26 -3.08 -9.81 21.35
CA ASP A 26 -4.32 -9.25 21.93
C ASP A 26 -5.00 -8.21 21.03
N LEU A 27 -4.37 -7.78 19.96
CA LEU A 27 -4.94 -6.81 19.02
C LEU A 27 -5.87 -7.51 18.02
N LYS A 28 -7.14 -7.15 18.07
CA LYS A 28 -8.17 -7.60 17.11
C LYS A 28 -8.24 -6.66 15.93
N MET A 29 -8.29 -7.22 14.71
CA MET A 29 -8.33 -6.49 13.44
C MET A 29 -9.38 -7.10 12.51
N GLY A 30 -10.05 -6.27 11.72
CA GLY A 30 -11.16 -6.72 10.86
C GLY A 30 -12.49 -6.75 11.59
N GLY A 31 -13.52 -7.28 10.95
CA GLY A 31 -14.87 -7.31 11.50
C GLY A 31 -15.39 -5.91 11.83
N LEU A 32 -15.95 -5.77 13.01
CA LEU A 32 -16.44 -4.49 13.56
C LEU A 32 -15.38 -3.68 14.33
N ASN A 33 -14.15 -4.19 14.39
CA ASN A 33 -13.07 -3.48 15.07
C ASN A 33 -12.73 -2.16 14.35
N PRO A 34 -12.22 -1.15 15.07
CA PRO A 34 -11.79 0.11 14.46
C PRO A 34 -10.65 -0.12 13.44
N ILE A 35 -10.49 0.83 12.53
CA ILE A 35 -9.37 0.84 11.59
C ILE A 35 -8.09 1.05 12.41
N ARG A 36 -7.18 0.07 12.38
CA ARG A 36 -5.95 0.09 13.18
C ARG A 36 -4.85 0.92 12.53
N VAL A 37 -4.12 1.65 13.35
CA VAL A 37 -3.00 2.48 12.90
C VAL A 37 -1.68 1.78 13.23
N GLN A 38 -0.82 1.66 12.22
CA GLN A 38 0.49 1.07 12.37
C GLN A 38 1.57 1.88 11.64
N SER A 39 2.81 1.76 12.12
CA SER A 39 3.97 2.27 11.41
C SER A 39 5.17 1.34 11.57
N MET A 40 6.32 1.72 11.03
CA MET A 40 7.50 0.89 10.94
C MET A 40 8.73 1.65 11.42
N THR A 41 9.56 0.98 12.24
CA THR A 41 10.85 1.53 12.66
C THR A 41 11.79 1.77 11.47
N THR A 42 12.64 2.77 11.60
CA THR A 42 13.68 3.13 10.64
C THR A 42 15.10 2.85 11.16
N THR A 43 15.20 2.44 12.41
CA THR A 43 16.47 2.06 13.06
C THR A 43 17.03 0.76 12.52
N ASP A 44 18.33 0.56 12.66
CA ASP A 44 18.93 -0.76 12.47
C ASP A 44 18.36 -1.73 13.52
N THR A 45 17.77 -2.83 13.05
CA THR A 45 17.15 -3.84 13.92
C THR A 45 18.18 -4.51 14.83
N MET A 46 19.47 -4.50 14.46
CA MET A 46 20.55 -5.01 15.31
C MET A 46 20.94 -4.03 16.44
N ASP A 47 20.58 -2.75 16.32
CA ASP A 47 20.61 -1.82 17.46
C ASP A 47 19.32 -1.96 18.27
N THR A 48 19.36 -2.90 19.21
CA THR A 48 18.21 -3.22 20.09
C THR A 48 17.67 -1.99 20.79
N MET A 49 18.55 -1.16 21.36
CA MET A 49 18.12 -0.04 22.20
C MET A 49 17.51 1.08 21.35
N ALA A 50 18.13 1.44 20.24
CA ALA A 50 17.57 2.43 19.32
C ALA A 50 16.18 2.00 18.80
N THR A 51 16.03 0.71 18.45
CA THR A 51 14.75 0.16 17.95
C THR A 51 13.67 0.14 19.05
N VAL A 52 14.04 -0.19 20.30
CA VAL A 52 13.12 -0.14 21.44
C VAL A 52 12.66 1.29 21.72
N GLU A 53 13.58 2.25 21.77
CA GLU A 53 13.25 3.66 22.03
C GLU A 53 12.35 4.25 20.92
N GLN A 54 12.66 3.98 19.66
CA GLN A 54 11.82 4.42 18.55
C GLN A 54 10.43 3.76 18.61
N SER A 55 10.36 2.46 18.89
CA SER A 55 9.08 1.75 19.08
C SER A 55 8.25 2.38 20.20
N ILE A 56 8.88 2.76 21.32
CA ILE A 56 8.19 3.43 22.42
C ILE A 56 7.66 4.82 22.01
N ARG A 57 8.43 5.60 21.24
CA ARG A 57 7.94 6.90 20.73
C ARG A 57 6.72 6.70 19.80
N MET A 58 6.78 5.70 18.92
CA MET A 58 5.65 5.33 18.07
C MET A 58 4.41 4.93 18.88
N ILE A 59 4.59 4.07 19.88
CA ILE A 59 3.48 3.60 20.75
C ILE A 59 2.86 4.78 21.52
N LYS A 60 3.67 5.68 22.07
CA LYS A 60 3.20 6.90 22.73
C LYS A 60 2.43 7.84 21.79
N ALA A 61 2.80 7.90 20.52
CA ALA A 61 2.04 8.62 19.50
C ALA A 61 0.70 7.92 19.14
N GLY A 62 0.55 6.64 19.56
CA GLY A 62 -0.65 5.83 19.40
C GLY A 62 -0.59 4.79 18.29
N CYS A 63 0.60 4.31 17.97
CA CYS A 63 0.80 3.13 17.12
C CYS A 63 0.25 1.89 17.81
N GLU A 64 -0.65 1.16 17.16
CA GLU A 64 -1.29 -0.04 17.71
C GLU A 64 -0.59 -1.33 17.27
N LEU A 65 0.29 -1.26 16.27
CA LEU A 65 1.08 -2.38 15.76
C LEU A 65 2.41 -1.85 15.23
N VAL A 66 3.51 -2.20 15.88
CA VAL A 66 4.86 -1.78 15.48
C VAL A 66 5.42 -2.78 14.48
N ARG A 67 5.87 -2.31 13.31
CA ARG A 67 6.51 -3.16 12.32
C ARG A 67 8.03 -2.93 12.34
N ILE A 68 8.78 -4.03 12.38
CA ILE A 68 10.24 -4.03 12.44
C ILE A 68 10.78 -4.90 11.30
N THR A 69 11.75 -4.39 10.54
CA THR A 69 12.37 -5.13 9.44
C THR A 69 13.30 -6.20 9.97
N ALA A 70 13.24 -7.41 9.43
CA ALA A 70 14.14 -8.51 9.78
C ALA A 70 14.62 -9.22 8.50
N PRO A 71 15.63 -8.66 7.79
CA PRO A 71 16.09 -9.18 6.50
C PRO A 71 16.84 -10.51 6.62
N SER A 72 17.43 -10.80 7.78
CA SER A 72 18.18 -12.04 8.02
C SER A 72 17.78 -12.73 9.34
N MET A 73 18.41 -13.88 9.59
CA MET A 73 18.21 -14.65 10.81
C MET A 73 18.70 -13.89 12.07
N ASN A 74 19.69 -13.03 11.95
CA ASN A 74 20.23 -12.29 13.10
C ASN A 74 19.21 -11.27 13.58
N GLU A 75 18.64 -10.48 12.68
CA GLU A 75 17.58 -9.53 13.01
C GLU A 75 16.33 -10.24 13.51
N ALA A 76 15.95 -11.39 12.91
CA ALA A 76 14.82 -12.18 13.37
C ALA A 76 15.01 -12.65 14.82
N LYS A 77 16.23 -13.08 15.23
CA LYS A 77 16.56 -13.41 16.61
C LYS A 77 16.53 -12.19 17.51
N ASN A 78 17.01 -11.05 17.02
CA ASN A 78 17.02 -9.81 17.81
C ASN A 78 15.60 -9.28 18.09
N LEU A 79 14.60 -9.61 17.25
CA LEU A 79 13.19 -9.29 17.55
C LEU A 79 12.72 -9.87 18.88
N GLU A 80 13.19 -11.05 19.27
CA GLU A 80 12.87 -11.63 20.58
C GLU A 80 13.44 -10.78 21.73
N VAL A 81 14.67 -10.26 21.57
CA VAL A 81 15.32 -9.40 22.55
C VAL A 81 14.59 -8.05 22.62
N ILE A 82 14.27 -7.43 21.47
CA ILE A 82 13.52 -6.18 21.41
C ILE A 82 12.15 -6.33 22.08
N LYS A 83 11.44 -7.42 21.81
CA LYS A 83 10.14 -7.69 22.44
C LYS A 83 10.25 -7.83 23.96
N LYS A 84 11.23 -8.61 24.46
CA LYS A 84 11.47 -8.77 25.89
C LYS A 84 11.76 -7.44 26.59
N GLU A 85 12.56 -6.59 25.96
CA GLU A 85 12.87 -5.26 26.48
C GLU A 85 11.66 -4.33 26.50
N LEU A 86 10.83 -4.33 25.43
CA LEU A 86 9.57 -3.58 25.41
C LEU A 86 8.63 -4.02 26.54
N VAL A 87 8.45 -5.34 26.70
CA VAL A 87 7.61 -5.91 27.77
C VAL A 87 8.14 -5.56 29.16
N ALA A 88 9.45 -5.65 29.38
CA ALA A 88 10.10 -5.27 30.64
C ALA A 88 9.85 -3.80 30.99
N ARG A 89 9.67 -2.93 29.99
CA ARG A 89 9.31 -1.51 30.17
C ARG A 89 7.81 -1.23 30.20
N GLY A 90 6.97 -2.28 30.20
CA GLY A 90 5.52 -2.18 30.29
C GLY A 90 4.80 -1.93 28.96
N TYR A 91 5.45 -2.13 27.82
CA TYR A 91 4.85 -1.98 26.50
C TYR A 91 4.53 -3.36 25.89
N HIS A 92 3.24 -3.62 25.69
CA HIS A 92 2.71 -4.90 25.18
C HIS A 92 2.15 -4.78 23.76
N THR A 93 2.40 -3.68 23.07
CA THR A 93 1.96 -3.48 21.68
C THR A 93 2.56 -4.57 20.79
N PRO A 94 1.74 -5.28 19.99
CA PRO A 94 2.21 -6.38 19.16
C PRO A 94 3.21 -5.90 18.10
N ILE A 95 4.12 -6.80 17.73
CA ILE A 95 5.15 -6.58 16.73
C ILE A 95 4.83 -7.35 15.45
N CYS A 96 5.08 -6.73 14.31
CA CYS A 96 5.06 -7.35 13.00
C CYS A 96 6.48 -7.42 12.43
N ALA A 97 7.05 -8.61 12.26
CA ALA A 97 8.30 -8.79 11.53
C ALA A 97 8.07 -8.63 10.02
N ASP A 98 8.87 -7.77 9.40
CA ASP A 98 8.87 -7.59 7.96
C ASP A 98 10.01 -8.39 7.34
N ILE A 99 9.66 -9.56 6.81
CA ILE A 99 10.62 -10.51 6.24
C ILE A 99 10.56 -10.42 4.72
N HIS A 100 11.68 -10.08 4.10
CA HIS A 100 11.73 -9.84 2.67
C HIS A 100 12.15 -11.08 1.87
N PHE A 101 13.28 -11.73 2.23
CA PHE A 101 13.94 -12.70 1.35
C PHE A 101 14.30 -14.03 2.02
N THR A 102 14.11 -14.15 3.33
CA THR A 102 14.70 -15.26 4.10
C THR A 102 13.62 -16.10 4.80
N PRO A 103 13.14 -17.19 4.19
CA PRO A 103 12.11 -18.04 4.78
C PRO A 103 12.42 -18.50 6.20
N ASN A 104 13.64 -18.91 6.50
CA ASN A 104 14.03 -19.37 7.83
C ASN A 104 13.90 -18.26 8.89
N ALA A 105 14.17 -17.00 8.52
CA ALA A 105 13.96 -15.86 9.41
C ALA A 105 12.46 -15.66 9.73
N ALA A 106 11.58 -15.83 8.74
CA ALA A 106 10.13 -15.80 8.93
C ALA A 106 9.66 -16.92 9.86
N GLU A 107 10.16 -18.14 9.65
CA GLU A 107 9.83 -19.31 10.48
C GLU A 107 10.28 -19.12 11.93
N PHE A 108 11.45 -18.50 12.16
CA PHE A 108 11.89 -18.16 13.51
C PHE A 108 11.02 -17.06 14.13
N ALA A 109 10.85 -15.94 13.41
CA ALA A 109 10.06 -14.82 13.89
C ALA A 109 8.61 -15.22 14.23
N ALA A 110 8.00 -16.12 13.45
CA ALA A 110 6.66 -16.60 13.69
C ALA A 110 6.49 -17.34 15.03
N ARG A 111 7.57 -17.81 15.66
CA ARG A 111 7.54 -18.45 16.99
C ARG A 111 7.66 -17.47 18.15
N VAL A 112 8.09 -16.25 17.88
CA VAL A 112 8.47 -15.31 18.96
C VAL A 112 7.66 -14.02 18.99
N ILE A 113 7.04 -13.65 17.87
CA ILE A 113 6.26 -12.40 17.73
C ILE A 113 4.87 -12.65 17.17
N GLU A 114 4.00 -11.63 17.23
CA GLU A 114 2.55 -11.77 16.99
C GLU A 114 2.18 -11.79 15.50
N LYS A 115 3.03 -11.24 14.62
CA LYS A 115 2.73 -11.17 13.20
C LYS A 115 3.99 -11.23 12.34
N VAL A 116 3.91 -11.95 11.24
CA VAL A 116 4.94 -11.94 10.19
C VAL A 116 4.38 -11.39 8.89
N ARG A 117 5.19 -10.64 8.15
CA ARG A 117 4.87 -10.26 6.78
C ARG A 117 5.76 -10.98 5.81
N VAL A 118 5.16 -11.58 4.82
CA VAL A 118 5.83 -12.16 3.66
C VAL A 118 5.45 -11.40 2.39
N ASN A 119 6.42 -11.29 1.47
CA ASN A 119 6.17 -10.75 0.14
C ASN A 119 6.23 -11.89 -0.87
N PRO A 120 5.10 -12.26 -1.52
CA PRO A 120 5.04 -13.35 -2.48
C PRO A 120 6.15 -13.31 -3.53
N GLY A 121 6.42 -12.13 -4.10
CA GLY A 121 7.43 -11.96 -5.14
C GLY A 121 8.88 -12.16 -4.70
N ASN A 122 9.15 -12.17 -3.38
CA ASN A 122 10.51 -12.27 -2.84
C ASN A 122 10.71 -13.48 -1.92
N TYR A 123 9.64 -14.11 -1.45
CA TYR A 123 9.72 -15.17 -0.44
C TYR A 123 10.23 -16.49 -1.02
N ALA A 124 9.60 -16.97 -2.08
CA ALA A 124 9.94 -18.22 -2.74
C ALA A 124 10.34 -18.04 -4.20
N ASP A 125 9.86 -16.98 -4.82
CA ASP A 125 10.27 -16.52 -6.15
C ASP A 125 11.33 -15.43 -6.02
N LYS A 126 12.28 -15.42 -6.94
CA LYS A 126 13.26 -14.33 -7.06
C LYS A 126 13.06 -13.65 -8.40
N LYS A 127 12.96 -12.32 -8.36
CA LYS A 127 13.01 -11.52 -9.58
C LYS A 127 14.43 -11.57 -10.14
N LYS A 128 14.58 -12.14 -11.34
CA LYS A 128 15.84 -12.23 -12.07
C LYS A 128 15.87 -11.30 -13.28
N PHE A 129 14.75 -10.59 -13.55
CA PHE A 129 14.54 -9.78 -14.74
C PHE A 129 14.61 -10.58 -16.04
N GLU A 130 14.19 -11.83 -16.00
CA GLU A 130 14.13 -12.74 -17.14
C GLU A 130 12.69 -12.81 -17.66
N THR A 131 12.51 -12.66 -18.97
CA THR A 131 11.22 -12.96 -19.62
C THR A 131 11.22 -14.45 -19.96
N ILE A 132 10.41 -15.21 -19.23
CA ILE A 132 10.31 -16.65 -19.40
C ILE A 132 8.89 -16.98 -19.85
N ASP A 133 8.74 -17.61 -21.00
CA ASP A 133 7.46 -18.16 -21.43
C ASP A 133 7.19 -19.47 -20.67
N TYR A 134 6.33 -19.38 -19.67
CA TYR A 134 5.90 -20.55 -18.91
C TYR A 134 4.79 -21.29 -19.65
N THR A 135 5.02 -22.57 -19.95
CA THR A 135 3.89 -23.48 -20.24
C THR A 135 3.05 -23.67 -18.99
N ASP A 136 1.77 -24.06 -19.13
CA ASP A 136 0.91 -24.30 -17.97
C ASP A 136 1.51 -25.36 -17.03
N SER A 137 2.09 -26.43 -17.57
CA SER A 137 2.78 -27.46 -16.77
C SER A 137 3.99 -26.92 -16.02
N ALA A 138 4.78 -26.06 -16.62
CA ALA A 138 5.93 -25.43 -15.95
C ALA A 138 5.48 -24.47 -14.86
N TYR A 139 4.40 -23.73 -15.11
CA TYR A 139 3.79 -22.84 -14.12
C TYR A 139 3.29 -23.59 -12.89
N GLU A 140 2.55 -24.68 -13.09
CA GLU A 140 2.06 -25.55 -12.01
C GLU A 140 3.20 -26.17 -11.20
N SER A 141 4.29 -26.59 -11.86
CA SER A 141 5.46 -27.11 -11.17
C SER A 141 6.13 -26.06 -10.26
N GLU A 142 6.15 -24.80 -10.69
CA GLU A 142 6.64 -23.68 -9.88
C GLU A 142 5.69 -23.38 -8.70
N LEU A 143 4.39 -23.44 -8.90
CA LEU A 143 3.40 -23.32 -7.81
C LEU A 143 3.60 -24.41 -6.75
N GLU A 144 3.86 -25.64 -7.16
CA GLU A 144 4.14 -26.73 -6.22
C GLU A 144 5.46 -26.51 -5.46
N ARG A 145 6.49 -25.99 -6.12
CA ARG A 145 7.75 -25.60 -5.46
C ARG A 145 7.52 -24.50 -4.41
N ILE A 146 6.70 -23.49 -4.74
CA ILE A 146 6.33 -22.43 -3.81
C ILE A 146 5.53 -23.00 -2.64
N ARG A 147 4.57 -23.87 -2.89
CA ARG A 147 3.77 -24.57 -1.88
C ARG A 147 4.67 -25.29 -0.88
N ASN A 148 5.60 -26.08 -1.37
CA ASN A 148 6.54 -26.84 -0.53
C ASN A 148 7.42 -25.93 0.32
N ARG A 149 7.82 -24.77 -0.21
CA ARG A 149 8.67 -23.82 0.52
C ARG A 149 7.91 -22.95 1.53
N PHE A 150 6.64 -22.67 1.27
CA PHE A 150 5.82 -21.79 2.11
C PHE A 150 5.03 -22.53 3.20
N THR A 151 4.62 -23.76 2.96
CA THR A 151 3.84 -24.58 3.91
C THR A 151 4.48 -24.69 5.31
N PRO A 152 5.81 -24.82 5.48
CA PRO A 152 6.40 -24.85 6.82
C PRO A 152 6.08 -23.61 7.65
N LEU A 153 6.18 -22.40 7.06
CA LEU A 153 5.82 -21.17 7.74
C LEU A 153 4.34 -21.11 8.10
N VAL A 154 3.45 -21.54 7.18
CA VAL A 154 2.00 -21.58 7.43
C VAL A 154 1.67 -22.47 8.63
N LYS A 155 2.29 -23.65 8.72
CA LYS A 155 2.11 -24.57 9.86
C LYS A 155 2.60 -23.98 11.17
N ILE A 156 3.75 -23.31 11.18
CA ILE A 156 4.28 -22.62 12.36
C ILE A 156 3.33 -21.49 12.79
N CYS A 157 2.88 -20.65 11.87
CA CYS A 157 1.93 -19.58 12.20
C CYS A 157 0.63 -20.15 12.78
N LYS A 158 0.12 -21.27 12.25
CA LYS A 158 -1.05 -21.99 12.79
C LYS A 158 -0.81 -22.51 14.20
N GLU A 159 0.34 -23.15 14.45
CA GLU A 159 0.74 -23.71 15.73
C GLU A 159 0.89 -22.66 16.82
N TYR A 160 1.56 -21.54 16.51
CA TYR A 160 1.85 -20.48 17.47
C TYR A 160 0.77 -19.38 17.54
N GLY A 161 -0.29 -19.45 16.73
CA GLY A 161 -1.33 -18.42 16.66
C GLY A 161 -0.86 -17.10 16.04
N THR A 162 0.29 -17.12 15.37
CA THR A 162 0.89 -15.92 14.76
C THR A 162 0.11 -15.50 13.53
N ALA A 163 -0.25 -14.23 13.43
CA ALA A 163 -0.90 -13.69 12.25
C ALA A 163 0.08 -13.57 11.09
N MET A 164 -0.43 -13.67 9.86
CA MET A 164 0.38 -13.48 8.66
C MET A 164 -0.16 -12.31 7.82
N ARG A 165 0.75 -11.48 7.28
CA ARG A 165 0.39 -10.57 6.20
C ARG A 165 0.98 -11.06 4.89
N ILE A 166 0.13 -11.37 3.93
CA ILE A 166 0.52 -11.55 2.53
C ILE A 166 0.58 -10.16 1.92
N GLY A 167 1.80 -9.67 1.71
CA GLY A 167 2.06 -8.27 1.39
C GLY A 167 2.71 -8.09 0.03
N THR A 168 1.88 -7.98 -1.02
CA THR A 168 2.33 -7.72 -2.39
C THR A 168 2.67 -6.25 -2.58
N ASN A 169 3.82 -6.00 -3.21
CA ASN A 169 4.24 -4.69 -3.69
C ASN A 169 4.37 -4.74 -5.22
N HIS A 170 3.86 -3.74 -5.91
CA HIS A 170 3.89 -3.64 -7.37
C HIS A 170 5.31 -3.80 -7.95
N GLY A 171 6.29 -3.06 -7.42
CA GLY A 171 7.68 -3.12 -7.88
C GLY A 171 8.44 -4.43 -7.59
N SER A 172 7.83 -5.40 -6.88
CA SER A 172 8.48 -6.67 -6.50
C SER A 172 7.69 -7.91 -6.91
N LEU A 173 6.93 -7.84 -7.99
CA LEU A 173 6.30 -9.02 -8.57
C LEU A 173 7.36 -9.96 -9.12
N SER A 174 7.17 -11.28 -8.98
CA SER A 174 8.09 -12.27 -9.54
C SER A 174 8.02 -12.31 -11.07
N ASP A 175 9.12 -12.74 -11.72
CA ASP A 175 9.17 -12.86 -13.18
C ASP A 175 8.08 -13.80 -13.71
N ARG A 176 7.73 -14.84 -12.96
CA ARG A 176 6.63 -15.76 -13.27
C ARG A 176 5.28 -15.05 -13.35
N ILE A 177 4.98 -14.19 -12.36
CA ILE A 177 3.75 -13.39 -12.35
C ILE A 177 3.77 -12.36 -13.47
N LEU A 178 4.90 -11.66 -13.65
CA LEU A 178 5.06 -10.67 -14.74
C LEU A 178 4.86 -11.30 -16.12
N SER A 179 5.41 -12.50 -16.34
CA SER A 179 5.28 -13.21 -17.61
C SER A 179 3.84 -13.66 -17.89
N ARG A 180 3.08 -14.07 -16.88
CA ARG A 180 1.71 -14.59 -17.06
C ARG A 180 0.63 -13.53 -17.01
N TYR A 181 0.75 -12.55 -16.12
CA TYR A 181 -0.30 -11.55 -15.83
C TYR A 181 0.14 -10.11 -16.13
N GLY A 182 1.42 -9.90 -16.46
CA GLY A 182 1.99 -8.58 -16.68
C GLY A 182 2.21 -7.78 -15.40
N ASP A 183 2.75 -6.58 -15.55
CA ASP A 183 2.92 -5.60 -14.48
C ASP A 183 1.60 -4.82 -14.27
N THR A 184 0.60 -5.53 -13.77
CA THR A 184 -0.79 -5.08 -13.72
C THR A 184 -1.41 -5.26 -12.34
N PRO A 185 -2.53 -4.59 -12.02
CA PRO A 185 -3.34 -4.89 -10.84
C PRO A 185 -3.71 -6.38 -10.72
N LEU A 186 -4.00 -7.04 -11.85
CA LEU A 186 -4.29 -8.48 -11.86
C LEU A 186 -3.09 -9.31 -11.42
N GLY A 187 -1.88 -8.99 -11.90
CA GLY A 187 -0.66 -9.65 -11.47
C GLY A 187 -0.42 -9.50 -9.96
N MET A 188 -0.68 -8.32 -9.40
CA MET A 188 -0.61 -8.10 -7.95
C MET A 188 -1.59 -9.00 -7.20
N VAL A 189 -2.83 -9.07 -7.65
CA VAL A 189 -3.90 -9.84 -7.00
C VAL A 189 -3.61 -11.34 -7.08
N GLU A 190 -3.28 -11.88 -8.25
CA GLU A 190 -2.99 -13.32 -8.40
C GLU A 190 -1.76 -13.72 -7.59
N SER A 191 -0.72 -12.87 -7.53
CA SER A 191 0.45 -13.10 -6.68
C SER A 191 0.08 -13.33 -5.21
N ALA A 192 -0.88 -12.58 -4.69
CA ALA A 192 -1.35 -12.79 -3.30
C ALA A 192 -2.29 -13.98 -3.18
N LEU A 193 -3.20 -14.19 -4.14
CA LEU A 193 -4.17 -15.27 -4.09
C LEU A 193 -3.52 -16.65 -4.18
N GLU A 194 -2.40 -16.80 -4.87
CA GLU A 194 -1.63 -18.05 -4.89
C GLU A 194 -1.15 -18.44 -3.48
N PHE A 195 -0.58 -17.49 -2.74
CA PHE A 195 -0.16 -17.71 -1.35
C PHE A 195 -1.34 -17.92 -0.42
N LEU A 196 -2.43 -17.20 -0.64
CA LEU A 196 -3.66 -17.35 0.14
C LEU A 196 -4.24 -18.77 0.00
N ARG A 197 -4.31 -19.32 -1.22
CA ARG A 197 -4.76 -20.69 -1.46
C ARG A 197 -3.93 -21.71 -0.68
N ILE A 198 -2.61 -21.54 -0.62
CA ILE A 198 -1.75 -22.43 0.17
C ILE A 198 -2.07 -22.35 1.67
N CYS A 199 -2.37 -21.16 2.18
CA CYS A 199 -2.78 -21.00 3.57
C CYS A 199 -4.12 -21.69 3.83
N GLU A 200 -5.11 -21.48 2.97
CA GLU A 200 -6.44 -22.09 3.07
C GLU A 200 -6.39 -23.62 3.00
N ASP A 201 -5.56 -24.18 2.10
CA ASP A 201 -5.32 -25.63 1.99
C ASP A 201 -4.70 -26.25 3.26
N ASN A 202 -4.11 -25.42 4.12
CA ASN A 202 -3.59 -25.82 5.44
C ASN A 202 -4.52 -25.42 6.61
N ASP A 203 -5.77 -25.05 6.34
CA ASP A 203 -6.74 -24.52 7.33
C ASP A 203 -6.17 -23.39 8.17
N TYR A 204 -5.45 -22.47 7.54
CA TYR A 204 -4.91 -21.30 8.21
C TYR A 204 -5.52 -20.02 7.64
N PHE A 205 -6.22 -19.26 8.50
CA PHE A 205 -7.06 -18.12 8.12
C PHE A 205 -6.73 -16.82 8.85
N ASN A 206 -5.74 -16.81 9.75
CA ASN A 206 -5.33 -15.63 10.49
C ASN A 206 -4.45 -14.70 9.61
N ILE A 207 -5.03 -14.19 8.53
CA ILE A 207 -4.34 -13.55 7.42
C ILE A 207 -4.86 -12.14 7.18
N VAL A 208 -3.93 -11.20 6.91
CA VAL A 208 -4.18 -9.85 6.42
C VAL A 208 -3.55 -9.72 5.03
N ILE A 209 -4.21 -9.04 4.09
CA ILE A 209 -3.69 -8.88 2.72
C ILE A 209 -3.37 -7.41 2.46
N SER A 210 -2.32 -7.16 1.67
CA SER A 210 -2.00 -5.80 1.21
C SER A 210 -1.51 -5.77 -0.24
N MET A 211 -1.97 -4.76 -1.00
CA MET A 211 -1.66 -4.48 -2.41
C MET A 211 -1.02 -3.10 -2.51
N LYS A 212 0.26 -2.98 -2.18
CA LYS A 212 0.92 -1.68 -2.13
C LYS A 212 1.58 -1.31 -3.45
N ALA A 213 1.43 -0.05 -3.83
CA ALA A 213 2.12 0.56 -4.96
C ALA A 213 2.48 2.01 -4.62
N SER A 214 3.46 2.56 -5.32
CA SER A 214 3.77 3.99 -5.27
C SER A 214 2.81 4.82 -6.13
N ASN A 215 2.27 4.22 -7.20
CA ASN A 215 1.18 4.80 -7.97
C ASN A 215 -0.16 4.53 -7.26
N THR A 216 -0.85 5.59 -6.85
CA THR A 216 -2.12 5.50 -6.11
C THR A 216 -3.25 4.89 -6.94
N GLN A 217 -3.28 5.13 -8.24
CA GLN A 217 -4.29 4.55 -9.14
C GLN A 217 -4.12 3.03 -9.23
N VAL A 218 -2.91 2.55 -9.46
CA VAL A 218 -2.59 1.10 -9.48
C VAL A 218 -2.95 0.45 -8.14
N MET A 219 -2.61 1.12 -7.03
CA MET A 219 -2.96 0.64 -5.69
C MET A 219 -4.47 0.49 -5.52
N VAL A 220 -5.24 1.53 -5.83
CA VAL A 220 -6.71 1.52 -5.69
C VAL A 220 -7.33 0.44 -6.57
N GLN A 221 -6.91 0.33 -7.82
CA GLN A 221 -7.38 -0.69 -8.75
C GLN A 221 -7.09 -2.10 -8.24
N ALA A 222 -5.88 -2.35 -7.74
CA ALA A 222 -5.50 -3.65 -7.22
C ALA A 222 -6.33 -4.06 -5.99
N TYR A 223 -6.60 -3.15 -5.06
CA TYR A 223 -7.47 -3.46 -3.91
C TYR A 223 -8.92 -3.69 -4.32
N ARG A 224 -9.48 -2.86 -5.21
CA ARG A 224 -10.84 -3.05 -5.73
C ARG A 224 -10.99 -4.39 -6.43
N LEU A 225 -10.03 -4.75 -7.28
CA LEU A 225 -10.01 -6.05 -7.97
C LEU A 225 -9.86 -7.21 -6.98
N LEU A 226 -8.99 -7.08 -5.97
CA LEU A 226 -8.85 -8.09 -4.91
C LEU A 226 -10.19 -8.32 -4.18
N VAL A 227 -10.88 -7.25 -3.80
CA VAL A 227 -12.16 -7.36 -3.08
C VAL A 227 -13.23 -7.96 -3.99
N ALA A 228 -13.30 -7.58 -5.26
CA ALA A 228 -14.22 -8.20 -6.21
C ALA A 228 -13.99 -9.72 -6.30
N LYS A 229 -12.74 -10.16 -6.44
CA LYS A 229 -12.39 -11.59 -6.44
C LYS A 229 -12.65 -12.29 -5.11
N MET A 230 -12.47 -11.59 -4.00
CA MET A 230 -12.83 -12.14 -2.66
C MET A 230 -14.34 -12.33 -2.54
N ILE A 231 -15.15 -11.39 -3.00
CA ILE A 231 -16.62 -11.50 -2.99
C ILE A 231 -17.06 -12.68 -3.87
N GLU A 232 -16.54 -12.78 -5.08
CA GLU A 232 -16.84 -13.88 -6.02
C GLU A 232 -16.54 -15.26 -5.42
N THR A 233 -15.52 -15.35 -4.59
CA THR A 233 -15.05 -16.61 -3.99
C THR A 233 -15.43 -16.77 -2.51
N ASN A 234 -16.36 -15.95 -2.01
CA ASN A 234 -16.82 -15.93 -0.62
C ASN A 234 -15.68 -15.79 0.41
N ARG A 235 -14.69 -14.95 0.10
CA ARG A 235 -13.58 -14.59 0.96
C ARG A 235 -13.77 -13.18 1.52
N ASN A 236 -13.23 -12.94 2.70
CA ASN A 236 -13.37 -11.64 3.38
C ASN A 236 -12.18 -11.32 4.30
N TYR A 237 -10.97 -11.47 3.81
CA TYR A 237 -9.76 -11.19 4.59
C TYR A 237 -9.57 -9.69 4.85
N PRO A 238 -9.08 -9.30 6.05
CA PRO A 238 -8.75 -7.92 6.36
C PRO A 238 -7.70 -7.33 5.43
N LEU A 239 -7.83 -6.03 5.18
CA LEU A 239 -6.97 -5.28 4.27
C LEU A 239 -6.08 -4.30 5.02
N HIS A 240 -4.78 -4.33 4.71
CA HIS A 240 -3.82 -3.34 5.16
C HIS A 240 -3.50 -2.36 4.04
N LEU A 241 -4.02 -1.14 4.16
CA LEU A 241 -3.82 -0.09 3.18
C LEU A 241 -2.52 0.70 3.41
N GLY A 242 -1.93 1.18 2.35
CA GLY A 242 -0.76 2.06 2.41
C GLY A 242 -0.16 2.29 1.03
N VAL A 243 0.23 3.54 0.76
CA VAL A 243 1.01 3.92 -0.41
C VAL A 243 2.49 3.72 -0.08
N THR A 244 3.27 3.11 -0.97
CA THR A 244 4.73 3.01 -0.83
C THR A 244 5.39 4.25 -1.41
N GLU A 245 6.46 4.72 -0.76
CA GLU A 245 7.24 5.86 -1.25
C GLU A 245 6.35 7.08 -1.53
N ALA A 246 5.50 7.43 -0.57
CA ALA A 246 4.57 8.55 -0.75
C ALA A 246 5.30 9.89 -0.85
N GLY A 247 6.49 10.00 -0.26
CA GLY A 247 7.28 11.23 -0.23
C GLY A 247 7.30 11.87 1.15
N ASP A 248 7.79 13.08 1.21
CA ASP A 248 7.92 13.87 2.44
C ASP A 248 6.86 14.98 2.52
N GLY A 249 6.80 15.60 3.68
CA GLY A 249 6.01 16.80 3.93
C GLY A 249 4.55 16.68 3.52
N GLU A 250 4.04 17.72 2.90
CA GLU A 250 2.65 17.83 2.47
C GLU A 250 2.31 16.86 1.33
N ASP A 251 3.22 16.70 0.37
CA ASP A 251 3.01 15.83 -0.80
C ASP A 251 2.81 14.37 -0.39
N GLY A 252 3.63 13.88 0.55
CA GLY A 252 3.48 12.53 1.07
C GLY A 252 2.16 12.32 1.81
N ARG A 253 1.70 13.34 2.56
CA ARG A 253 0.40 13.33 3.26
C ARG A 253 -0.77 13.31 2.27
N ILE A 254 -0.74 14.17 1.25
CA ILE A 254 -1.77 14.25 0.21
C ILE A 254 -1.82 12.93 -0.56
N LYS A 255 -0.68 12.43 -1.02
CA LYS A 255 -0.60 11.17 -1.77
C LYS A 255 -1.13 9.97 -0.96
N SER A 256 -0.78 9.91 0.32
CA SER A 256 -1.31 8.90 1.25
C SER A 256 -2.81 9.04 1.44
N ALA A 257 -3.32 10.26 1.62
CA ALA A 257 -4.74 10.54 1.77
C ALA A 257 -5.53 10.17 0.49
N VAL A 258 -5.00 10.46 -0.69
CA VAL A 258 -5.62 10.06 -1.96
C VAL A 258 -5.70 8.55 -2.08
N GLY A 259 -4.60 7.83 -1.92
CA GLY A 259 -4.58 6.37 -2.09
C GLY A 259 -5.38 5.63 -1.02
N ILE A 260 -5.09 5.90 0.26
CA ILE A 260 -5.76 5.25 1.39
C ILE A 260 -7.21 5.74 1.51
N GLY A 261 -7.43 7.06 1.42
CA GLY A 261 -8.75 7.67 1.59
C GLY A 261 -9.75 7.22 0.54
N THR A 262 -9.35 7.04 -0.71
CA THR A 262 -10.23 6.49 -1.75
C THR A 262 -10.76 5.11 -1.38
N LEU A 263 -9.91 4.23 -0.86
CA LEU A 263 -10.33 2.88 -0.45
C LEU A 263 -11.16 2.91 0.83
N LEU A 264 -10.83 3.77 1.79
CA LEU A 264 -11.64 3.96 2.99
C LEU A 264 -13.03 4.53 2.63
N GLU A 265 -13.14 5.39 1.61
CA GLU A 265 -14.40 5.90 1.08
C GLU A 265 -15.26 4.77 0.47
N ASP A 266 -14.63 3.81 -0.21
CA ASP A 266 -15.28 2.58 -0.69
C ASP A 266 -15.71 1.64 0.47
N GLY A 267 -15.38 1.96 1.73
CA GLY A 267 -15.60 1.10 2.89
C GLY A 267 -14.57 -0.02 3.03
N LEU A 268 -13.43 0.06 2.36
CA LEU A 268 -12.37 -0.94 2.35
C LEU A 268 -11.22 -0.52 3.27
N GLY A 269 -10.72 -1.45 4.10
CA GLY A 269 -9.54 -1.25 4.92
C GLY A 269 -9.78 -1.47 6.41
N ASP A 270 -8.90 -2.25 7.02
CA ASP A 270 -8.96 -2.64 8.43
C ASP A 270 -7.75 -2.14 9.22
N THR A 271 -6.68 -1.83 8.53
CA THR A 271 -5.50 -1.18 9.09
C THR A 271 -4.80 -0.35 8.03
N ILE A 272 -4.19 0.75 8.45
CA ILE A 272 -3.50 1.67 7.55
C ILE A 272 -2.10 1.99 8.04
N ARG A 273 -1.19 2.26 7.09
CA ARG A 273 0.09 2.90 7.32
C ARG A 273 0.28 4.05 6.33
N VAL A 274 0.40 5.24 6.86
CA VAL A 274 0.97 6.39 6.13
C VAL A 274 2.48 6.21 6.11
N SER A 275 3.12 6.40 4.96
CA SER A 275 4.57 6.24 4.81
C SER A 275 5.16 7.56 4.33
N LEU A 276 5.87 8.24 5.22
CA LEU A 276 6.53 9.51 4.96
C LEU A 276 8.05 9.34 5.05
N THR A 277 8.79 10.32 4.51
CA THR A 277 10.24 10.43 4.69
C THR A 277 10.54 11.22 5.98
N GLU A 278 9.87 10.84 7.07
CA GLU A 278 9.96 11.48 8.39
C GLU A 278 10.17 10.38 9.44
N GLU A 279 10.45 10.78 10.69
CA GLU A 279 10.46 9.82 11.80
C GLU A 279 9.10 9.17 11.97
N PRO A 280 9.03 7.85 12.19
CA PRO A 280 7.78 7.08 12.13
C PRO A 280 6.72 7.50 13.16
N GLU A 281 7.11 8.11 14.27
CA GLU A 281 6.17 8.67 15.24
C GLU A 281 5.33 9.83 14.66
N TYR A 282 5.81 10.54 13.64
CA TYR A 282 5.08 11.63 12.96
C TYR A 282 4.09 11.12 11.91
N GLU A 283 4.24 9.88 11.42
CA GLU A 283 3.26 9.23 10.56
C GLU A 283 1.94 8.94 11.30
N ILE A 284 2.01 8.68 12.61
CA ILE A 284 0.88 8.19 13.40
C ILE A 284 -0.26 9.21 13.52
N PRO A 285 -0.03 10.49 13.85
CA PRO A 285 -1.11 11.48 13.90
C PRO A 285 -1.83 11.64 12.55
N VAL A 286 -1.09 11.60 11.44
CA VAL A 286 -1.66 11.68 10.09
C VAL A 286 -2.55 10.48 9.79
N ALA A 287 -2.06 9.28 10.12
CA ALA A 287 -2.82 8.04 9.95
C ALA A 287 -4.08 8.02 10.83
N LYS A 288 -3.99 8.52 12.07
CA LYS A 288 -5.15 8.63 12.97
C LYS A 288 -6.23 9.53 12.40
N LEU A 289 -5.89 10.75 11.99
CA LEU A 289 -6.84 11.68 11.38
C LEU A 289 -7.57 11.05 10.18
N LEU A 290 -6.82 10.31 9.35
CA LEU A 290 -7.40 9.64 8.21
C LEU A 290 -8.33 8.48 8.62
N ALA A 291 -7.96 7.68 9.62
CA ALA A 291 -8.79 6.58 10.12
C ALA A 291 -10.06 7.09 10.85
N GLU A 292 -9.92 8.11 11.69
CA GLU A 292 -11.01 8.70 12.49
C GLU A 292 -12.10 9.31 11.62
N ARG A 293 -11.74 9.94 10.48
CA ARG A 293 -12.69 10.44 9.50
C ARG A 293 -13.75 9.40 9.11
N TYR A 294 -13.38 8.13 9.04
CA TYR A 294 -14.28 7.05 8.62
C TYR A 294 -14.91 6.27 9.77
N SER A 295 -14.43 6.45 10.99
CA SER A 295 -15.00 5.79 12.18
C SER A 295 -16.42 6.25 12.48
N GLU A 296 -16.72 7.52 12.22
CA GLU A 296 -18.02 8.15 12.50
C GLU A 296 -18.86 8.40 11.24
N ARG A 297 -18.37 7.99 10.06
CA ARG A 297 -19.04 8.25 8.77
C ARG A 297 -20.25 7.33 8.57
N LYS A 298 -21.22 7.38 9.48
CA LYS A 298 -22.48 6.62 9.38
C LYS A 298 -23.65 7.56 9.13
N GLY A 299 -24.66 7.08 8.37
CA GLY A 299 -25.95 7.74 8.27
C GLY A 299 -25.96 9.06 7.48
N HIS A 300 -24.98 9.30 6.59
CA HIS A 300 -25.06 10.43 5.68
C HIS A 300 -26.19 10.20 4.65
N LYS A 301 -26.74 11.29 4.10
CA LYS A 301 -27.75 11.20 3.04
C LYS A 301 -27.16 10.44 1.85
N ALA A 302 -27.84 9.37 1.43
CA ALA A 302 -27.43 8.59 0.27
C ALA A 302 -27.35 9.46 -1.00
N ILE A 303 -26.33 9.25 -1.79
CA ILE A 303 -26.18 9.85 -3.12
C ILE A 303 -27.22 9.16 -4.04
N LYS A 304 -27.83 9.91 -4.94
CA LYS A 304 -28.77 9.32 -5.90
C LYS A 304 -28.08 8.24 -6.72
N GLU A 305 -28.68 7.05 -6.74
CA GLU A 305 -28.14 5.92 -7.51
C GLU A 305 -28.10 6.25 -9.01
N ILE A 306 -26.98 5.89 -9.65
CA ILE A 306 -26.83 5.92 -11.09
C ILE A 306 -27.25 4.54 -11.61
N THR A 307 -28.39 4.47 -12.28
CA THR A 307 -28.97 3.22 -12.79
C THR A 307 -28.34 2.74 -14.10
N THR A 308 -27.45 3.51 -14.68
CA THR A 308 -26.70 3.15 -15.91
C THR A 308 -25.41 2.44 -15.56
N ASN A 309 -24.90 1.63 -16.47
CA ASN A 309 -23.55 1.05 -16.35
C ASN A 309 -22.53 2.16 -16.11
N LEU A 310 -21.53 1.87 -15.25
CA LEU A 310 -20.44 2.80 -15.06
C LEU A 310 -19.78 3.13 -16.41
N PRO A 311 -19.53 4.42 -16.71
CA PRO A 311 -18.91 4.82 -17.97
C PRO A 311 -17.40 4.52 -18.01
N TYR A 312 -16.88 3.87 -17.00
CA TYR A 312 -15.48 3.51 -16.85
C TYR A 312 -15.34 2.15 -16.16
N ASP A 313 -14.21 1.47 -16.38
CA ASP A 313 -13.83 0.28 -15.64
C ASP A 313 -13.14 0.70 -14.32
N PRO A 314 -13.65 0.32 -13.12
CA PRO A 314 -13.03 0.67 -11.84
C PRO A 314 -11.72 -0.09 -11.57
N PHE A 315 -11.37 -1.08 -12.38
CA PHE A 315 -10.17 -1.91 -12.26
C PHE A 315 -9.10 -1.58 -13.29
N GLU A 316 -9.39 -0.69 -14.23
CA GLU A 316 -8.45 -0.27 -15.28
C GLU A 316 -8.39 1.24 -15.41
N PHE A 317 -7.19 1.78 -15.57
CA PHE A 317 -7.00 3.16 -15.95
C PHE A 317 -7.13 3.30 -17.46
N ASN A 318 -8.12 4.06 -17.91
CA ASN A 318 -8.29 4.44 -19.30
C ASN A 318 -8.27 5.96 -19.40
N ARG A 319 -7.33 6.48 -20.16
CA ARG A 319 -7.28 7.91 -20.44
C ARG A 319 -8.40 8.30 -21.40
N ASN A 320 -9.20 9.28 -20.99
CA ASN A 320 -10.23 9.85 -21.89
C ASN A 320 -9.58 10.49 -23.11
N VAL A 321 -10.09 10.17 -24.28
CA VAL A 321 -9.71 10.84 -25.53
C VAL A 321 -10.37 12.21 -25.53
N THR A 322 -9.56 13.26 -25.53
CA THR A 322 -10.00 14.65 -25.58
C THR A 322 -9.64 15.28 -26.92
N LYS A 323 -10.34 16.36 -27.29
CA LYS A 323 -9.98 17.15 -28.47
C LYS A 323 -8.61 17.79 -28.24
N GLU A 324 -7.75 17.69 -29.24
CA GLU A 324 -6.47 18.37 -29.22
C GLU A 324 -6.64 19.86 -29.52
N ILE A 325 -6.05 20.70 -28.68
CA ILE A 325 -5.97 22.15 -28.85
C ILE A 325 -4.49 22.54 -28.68
N ILE A 326 -3.85 22.92 -29.75
CA ILE A 326 -2.40 23.18 -29.83
C ILE A 326 -1.65 21.88 -29.41
N ASN A 327 -1.10 21.83 -28.19
CA ASN A 327 -0.41 20.68 -27.62
C ASN A 327 -1.03 20.24 -26.28
N ILE A 328 -2.33 20.51 -26.08
CA ILE A 328 -3.13 20.12 -24.92
C ILE A 328 -4.19 19.11 -25.38
N GLY A 329 -4.40 18.06 -24.62
CA GLY A 329 -5.40 17.01 -24.91
C GLY A 329 -4.88 15.92 -25.83
N ASN A 330 -5.78 15.03 -26.31
CA ASN A 330 -5.45 13.86 -27.11
C ASN A 330 -4.33 13.02 -26.46
N HIS A 331 -3.27 12.72 -27.18
CA HIS A 331 -2.11 11.95 -26.71
C HIS A 331 -1.01 12.80 -26.07
N ASN A 332 -1.18 14.13 -26.04
CA ASN A 332 -0.20 15.00 -25.42
C ASN A 332 -0.10 14.74 -23.90
N VAL A 333 1.10 14.92 -23.35
CA VAL A 333 1.30 14.89 -21.91
C VAL A 333 0.57 16.07 -21.24
N PRO A 334 0.19 15.94 -19.96
CA PRO A 334 -0.36 17.07 -19.21
C PRO A 334 0.54 18.29 -19.28
N ARG A 335 -0.06 19.47 -19.45
CA ARG A 335 0.63 20.75 -19.51
C ARG A 335 0.44 21.51 -18.21
N VAL A 336 1.50 22.17 -17.76
CA VAL A 336 1.50 22.99 -16.56
C VAL A 336 1.30 24.46 -16.95
N ILE A 337 0.28 25.09 -16.38
CA ILE A 337 -0.05 26.50 -16.61
C ILE A 337 0.13 27.25 -15.30
N ALA A 338 1.04 28.22 -15.25
CA ALA A 338 1.14 29.11 -14.10
C ALA A 338 0.16 30.27 -14.24
N ASP A 339 -0.65 30.49 -13.22
CA ASP A 339 -1.60 31.61 -13.17
C ASP A 339 -0.91 32.88 -12.64
N TYR A 340 -0.71 33.85 -13.52
CA TYR A 340 -0.17 35.17 -13.23
C TYR A 340 -1.20 36.29 -13.43
N SER A 341 -2.49 35.92 -13.55
CA SER A 341 -3.56 36.91 -13.76
C SER A 341 -3.66 37.97 -12.67
N MET A 342 -3.24 37.62 -11.44
CA MET A 342 -3.27 38.54 -10.30
C MET A 342 -1.96 39.35 -10.12
N LYS A 343 -0.96 39.14 -10.97
CA LYS A 343 0.28 39.90 -10.91
C LYS A 343 0.14 41.22 -11.67
N PRO A 344 0.40 42.38 -11.02
CA PRO A 344 0.26 43.68 -11.69
C PRO A 344 1.31 43.90 -12.79
N GLU A 345 2.42 43.16 -12.72
CA GLU A 345 3.50 43.20 -13.68
C GLU A 345 4.22 41.88 -13.74
N VAL A 346 4.56 41.40 -14.94
CA VAL A 346 5.35 40.19 -15.16
C VAL A 346 6.72 40.59 -15.68
N THR A 347 7.73 40.46 -14.84
CA THR A 347 9.12 40.74 -15.14
C THR A 347 9.93 39.47 -15.33
N ALA A 348 11.16 39.57 -15.86
CA ALA A 348 12.07 38.43 -15.94
C ALA A 348 12.29 37.73 -14.56
N ALA A 349 12.35 38.52 -13.48
CA ALA A 349 12.48 38.00 -12.13
C ALA A 349 11.23 37.19 -11.68
N SER A 350 10.05 37.60 -12.14
CA SER A 350 8.81 36.88 -11.83
C SER A 350 8.80 35.46 -12.38
N LEU A 351 9.50 35.22 -13.48
CA LEU A 351 9.51 33.93 -14.19
C LEU A 351 10.50 32.94 -13.59
N PHE A 352 11.39 33.41 -12.69
CA PHE A 352 12.35 32.51 -12.01
C PHE A 352 11.63 31.39 -11.24
N GLY A 353 10.58 31.72 -10.49
CA GLY A 353 9.81 30.76 -9.69
C GLY A 353 9.04 29.70 -10.49
N VAL A 354 8.93 29.88 -11.81
CA VAL A 354 8.27 28.94 -12.73
C VAL A 354 9.25 28.36 -13.77
N GLY A 355 10.54 28.37 -13.43
CA GLY A 355 11.57 27.63 -14.14
C GLY A 355 12.24 28.36 -15.31
N TYR A 356 12.06 29.69 -15.44
CA TYR A 356 12.71 30.47 -16.49
C TYR A 356 13.72 31.43 -15.89
N ASN A 357 15.00 31.25 -16.21
CA ASN A 357 16.10 32.09 -15.73
C ASN A 357 16.62 32.99 -16.85
N TYR A 358 16.51 34.29 -16.67
CA TYR A 358 17.08 35.26 -17.59
C TYR A 358 18.49 35.65 -17.17
N SER A 359 19.46 35.47 -18.08
CA SER A 359 20.83 35.89 -17.89
C SER A 359 21.04 37.26 -18.54
N VAL A 360 21.10 38.31 -17.75
CA VAL A 360 21.32 39.68 -18.23
C VAL A 360 22.64 39.82 -19.01
N PRO A 361 23.78 39.25 -18.54
CA PRO A 361 25.05 39.38 -19.30
C PRO A 361 25.05 38.73 -20.67
N LEU A 362 24.20 37.70 -20.86
CA LEU A 362 24.14 36.92 -22.09
C LEU A 362 22.93 37.26 -22.95
N ASP A 363 22.04 38.10 -22.44
CA ASP A 363 20.74 38.40 -23.05
C ASP A 363 20.00 37.13 -23.47
N LYS A 364 19.93 36.14 -22.55
CA LYS A 364 19.44 34.77 -22.85
C LYS A 364 18.58 34.21 -21.76
N TRP A 365 17.50 33.53 -22.15
CA TRP A 365 16.69 32.69 -21.30
C TRP A 365 17.27 31.28 -21.20
N ASN A 366 17.31 30.75 -19.98
CA ASN A 366 17.59 29.37 -19.70
C ASN A 366 16.34 28.74 -19.08
N LEU A 367 15.90 27.63 -19.63
CA LEU A 367 14.78 26.83 -19.10
C LEU A 367 15.33 25.73 -18.22
N THR A 368 14.71 25.56 -17.05
CA THR A 368 14.97 24.41 -16.17
C THR A 368 13.95 23.32 -16.43
N ASP A 369 14.19 22.13 -15.90
CA ASP A 369 13.24 21.00 -15.97
C ASP A 369 11.90 21.30 -15.27
N MET A 370 11.86 22.34 -14.45
CA MET A 370 10.66 22.82 -13.76
C MET A 370 9.91 23.91 -14.54
N ALA A 371 10.34 24.25 -15.76
CA ALA A 371 9.69 25.31 -16.55
C ALA A 371 8.26 24.94 -16.91
N VAL A 372 7.32 25.84 -16.59
CA VAL A 372 5.91 25.66 -16.97
C VAL A 372 5.74 25.81 -18.48
N ASP A 373 4.74 25.12 -19.05
CA ASP A 373 4.45 25.16 -20.49
C ASP A 373 3.78 26.47 -20.92
N TYR A 374 2.97 27.06 -20.02
CA TYR A 374 2.17 28.24 -20.30
C TYR A 374 2.10 29.18 -19.10
N LEU A 375 1.90 30.46 -19.42
CA LEU A 375 1.55 31.48 -18.44
C LEU A 375 0.15 32.01 -18.76
N PHE A 376 -0.72 32.03 -17.78
CA PHE A 376 -2.02 32.68 -17.87
C PHE A 376 -1.89 34.08 -17.28
N LEU A 377 -2.04 35.12 -18.10
CA LEU A 377 -1.86 36.50 -17.72
C LEU A 377 -3.19 37.21 -17.41
N GLY A 378 -4.33 36.53 -17.56
CA GLY A 378 -5.63 37.16 -17.45
C GLY A 378 -5.92 38.10 -18.63
N ASP A 379 -6.50 39.22 -18.30
CA ASP A 379 -6.86 40.27 -19.27
C ASP A 379 -5.73 41.35 -19.45
N ASN A 380 -4.52 41.04 -18.95
CA ASN A 380 -3.36 41.95 -19.02
C ASN A 380 -2.60 41.84 -20.34
#